data_69c9b207f4302859873301bae369203a
#
_entry.id   69c9b207f4302859873301bae369203a
#
_cell.length_a   1.000
_cell.length_b   1.000
_cell.length_c   1.000
_cell.angle_alpha   90.00
_cell.angle_beta   90.00
_cell.angle_gamma   90.00
#
_symmetry.space_group_name_H-M   'P 1'
#
loop_
_entity.id
_entity.type
_entity.pdbx_description
1 polymer ?
#
loop_
_entity_poly.entity_id
_entity_poly.type
_entity_poly.pdbx_seq_one_letter_code
_entity_poly.pdbx_strand_id
1 'polypeptide(L)'
;METSMFERMQSLPLLQGLNLQEFNDLIINLKLDFQQWDEGDVIVNQGERSSSLIYIMDGEFEAEIHDDNTALILSEVCNAEMTPYLIEPYNLFSVKRTYERTYSFRTKGSTFTISREFFVQRMLHNNIVRSNFINYLCNSLRKSNSGRLAVPTNGVEAKMKAAIASFCLTANGEKIVRVKMNDFATLIDETRLNVSNVLNRWNEQQLIELRRYGFTIKEFMSL
;
A
#
# COMPACT_ATOMS: atom_id res chain seq x y z
N MET A 1 -8.45 -23.11 15.68
CA MET A 1 -9.52 -23.51 14.75
C MET A 1 -9.11 -22.98 13.39
N GLU A 2 -8.97 -23.87 12.41
CA GLU A 2 -8.76 -23.41 11.04
C GLU A 2 -10.06 -22.74 10.58
N THR A 3 -10.01 -21.43 10.33
CA THR A 3 -11.11 -20.66 9.75
C THR A 3 -11.38 -21.23 8.37
N SER A 4 -12.63 -21.58 8.07
CA SER A 4 -12.96 -22.13 6.74
C SER A 4 -12.65 -21.09 5.66
N MET A 5 -12.31 -21.56 4.45
CA MET A 5 -12.08 -20.67 3.30
C MET A 5 -13.25 -19.70 3.08
N PHE A 6 -14.46 -20.15 3.35
CA PHE A 6 -15.68 -19.36 3.29
C PHE A 6 -15.67 -18.19 4.27
N GLU A 7 -15.32 -18.43 5.54
CA GLU A 7 -15.23 -17.38 6.57
C GLU A 7 -14.14 -16.35 6.22
N ARG A 8 -13.01 -16.83 5.70
CA ARG A 8 -11.94 -15.95 5.22
C ARG A 8 -12.40 -15.08 4.05
N MET A 9 -13.16 -15.62 3.10
CA MET A 9 -13.70 -14.84 1.99
C MET A 9 -14.78 -13.85 2.44
N GLN A 10 -15.62 -14.19 3.41
CA GLN A 10 -16.60 -13.26 3.97
C GLN A 10 -15.95 -12.07 4.71
N SER A 11 -14.74 -12.24 5.20
CA SER A 11 -13.98 -11.14 5.82
C SER A 11 -13.44 -10.12 4.81
N LEU A 12 -13.42 -10.45 3.51
CA LEU A 12 -12.93 -9.54 2.47
C LEU A 12 -13.80 -8.28 2.41
N PRO A 13 -13.19 -7.09 2.42
CA PRO A 13 -13.91 -5.81 2.49
C PRO A 13 -15.02 -5.65 1.44
N LEU A 14 -14.82 -6.19 0.24
CA LEU A 14 -15.80 -6.08 -0.83
C LEU A 14 -17.00 -7.03 -0.68
N LEU A 15 -16.86 -8.11 0.10
CA LEU A 15 -17.87 -9.15 0.27
C LEU A 15 -18.65 -9.04 1.58
N GLN A 16 -18.29 -8.09 2.44
CA GLN A 16 -18.96 -7.87 3.71
C GLN A 16 -20.43 -7.49 3.51
N GLY A 17 -21.31 -8.09 4.31
CA GLY A 17 -22.76 -7.84 4.27
C GLY A 17 -23.52 -8.69 3.25
N LEU A 18 -22.84 -9.52 2.45
CA LEU A 18 -23.53 -10.52 1.64
C LEU A 18 -24.12 -11.63 2.52
N ASN A 19 -25.38 -11.99 2.27
CA ASN A 19 -25.94 -13.20 2.86
C ASN A 19 -25.37 -14.46 2.17
N LEU A 20 -25.60 -15.62 2.76
CA LEU A 20 -25.05 -16.89 2.28
C LEU A 20 -25.46 -17.23 0.84
N GLN A 21 -26.71 -16.91 0.46
CA GLN A 21 -27.21 -17.18 -0.87
C GLN A 21 -26.56 -16.27 -1.90
N GLU A 22 -26.52 -14.96 -1.67
CA GLU A 22 -25.86 -13.96 -2.52
C GLU A 22 -24.37 -14.28 -2.70
N PHE A 23 -23.72 -14.70 -1.60
CA PHE A 23 -22.33 -15.10 -1.63
C PHE A 23 -22.13 -16.34 -2.51
N ASN A 24 -22.93 -17.39 -2.32
CA ASN A 24 -22.84 -18.61 -3.15
C ASN A 24 -23.11 -18.33 -4.63
N ASP A 25 -24.12 -17.50 -4.93
CA ASP A 25 -24.46 -17.13 -6.31
C ASP A 25 -23.31 -16.35 -6.99
N LEU A 26 -22.59 -15.55 -6.24
CA LEU A 26 -21.40 -14.84 -6.73
C LEU A 26 -20.23 -15.78 -6.99
N ILE A 27 -19.97 -16.75 -6.07
CA ILE A 27 -18.77 -17.59 -6.15
C ILE A 27 -18.94 -18.80 -7.06
N ILE A 28 -20.18 -19.26 -7.32
CA ILE A 28 -20.44 -20.49 -8.09
C ILE A 28 -19.78 -20.47 -9.47
N ASN A 29 -19.54 -19.29 -10.03
CA ASN A 29 -18.88 -19.08 -11.31
C ASN A 29 -17.49 -18.42 -11.16
N LEU A 30 -17.02 -18.20 -9.94
CA LEU A 30 -15.71 -17.62 -9.69
C LEU A 30 -14.64 -18.70 -9.81
N LYS A 31 -13.74 -18.55 -10.75
CA LYS A 31 -12.51 -19.34 -10.74
C LYS A 31 -11.67 -18.82 -9.58
N LEU A 32 -11.70 -19.56 -8.47
CA LEU A 32 -10.92 -19.24 -7.28
C LEU A 32 -9.43 -19.45 -7.60
N ASP A 33 -8.66 -18.37 -7.54
CA ASP A 33 -7.22 -18.39 -7.75
C ASP A 33 -6.54 -18.01 -6.43
N PHE A 34 -6.20 -19.03 -5.64
CA PHE A 34 -5.42 -18.92 -4.42
C PHE A 34 -4.00 -19.36 -4.71
N GLN A 35 -3.05 -18.51 -4.37
CA GLN A 35 -1.63 -18.77 -4.55
C GLN A 35 -0.89 -18.65 -3.24
N GLN A 36 0.00 -19.62 -2.97
CA GLN A 36 0.96 -19.57 -1.86
C GLN A 36 2.28 -18.98 -2.37
N TRP A 37 2.93 -18.23 -1.50
CA TRP A 37 4.15 -17.51 -1.81
C TRP A 37 5.19 -17.76 -0.72
N ASP A 38 6.45 -17.81 -1.11
CA ASP A 38 7.57 -17.87 -0.18
C ASP A 38 8.13 -16.47 0.13
N GLU A 39 8.97 -16.38 1.15
CA GLU A 39 9.69 -15.15 1.49
C GLU A 39 10.55 -14.69 0.30
N GLY A 40 10.44 -13.41 -0.04
CA GLY A 40 11.14 -12.77 -1.16
C GLY A 40 10.40 -12.82 -2.50
N ASP A 41 9.31 -13.58 -2.60
CA ASP A 41 8.53 -13.65 -3.83
C ASP A 41 7.85 -12.31 -4.13
N VAL A 42 7.90 -11.90 -5.41
CA VAL A 42 7.26 -10.67 -5.90
C VAL A 42 5.86 -10.99 -6.42
N ILE A 43 4.85 -10.34 -5.84
CA ILE A 43 3.45 -10.51 -6.21
C ILE A 43 3.15 -9.75 -7.51
N VAL A 44 3.54 -8.47 -7.56
CA VAL A 44 3.43 -7.58 -8.73
C VAL A 44 4.57 -6.57 -8.74
N ASN A 45 4.99 -6.14 -9.92
CA ASN A 45 5.99 -5.11 -10.08
C ASN A 45 5.37 -3.74 -10.38
N GLN A 46 6.04 -2.67 -9.93
CA GLN A 46 5.72 -1.30 -10.33
C GLN A 46 5.74 -1.18 -11.85
N GLY A 47 4.74 -0.52 -12.43
CA GLY A 47 4.59 -0.38 -13.87
C GLY A 47 3.95 -1.58 -14.58
N GLU A 48 3.82 -2.72 -13.92
CA GLU A 48 3.12 -3.89 -14.46
C GLU A 48 1.62 -3.60 -14.62
N ARG A 49 1.01 -4.20 -15.65
CA ARG A 49 -0.41 -3.98 -15.96
C ARG A 49 -1.33 -4.63 -14.93
N SER A 50 -2.19 -3.84 -14.32
CA SER A 50 -3.23 -4.32 -13.43
C SER A 50 -4.40 -4.94 -14.24
N SER A 51 -4.57 -6.24 -14.11
CA SER A 51 -5.62 -7.02 -14.77
C SER A 51 -6.56 -7.74 -13.81
N SER A 52 -6.30 -7.65 -12.52
CA SER A 52 -7.01 -8.39 -11.48
C SER A 52 -7.08 -7.60 -10.19
N LEU A 53 -8.07 -7.90 -9.35
CA LEU A 53 -8.05 -7.58 -7.93
C LEU A 53 -7.22 -8.63 -7.23
N ILE A 54 -6.22 -8.23 -6.48
CA ILE A 54 -5.35 -9.12 -5.72
C ILE A 54 -5.49 -8.77 -4.23
N TYR A 55 -5.91 -9.75 -3.44
CA TYR A 55 -5.91 -9.67 -1.99
C TYR A 55 -4.69 -10.41 -1.44
N ILE A 56 -3.90 -9.77 -0.60
CA ILE A 56 -2.97 -10.45 0.29
C ILE A 56 -3.79 -10.92 1.49
N MET A 57 -3.88 -12.23 1.67
CA MET A 57 -4.77 -12.86 2.66
C MET A 57 -4.12 -13.02 4.01
N ASP A 58 -2.82 -13.23 4.02
CA ASP A 58 -1.99 -13.40 5.22
C ASP A 58 -0.52 -13.12 4.87
N GLY A 59 0.32 -13.05 5.90
CA GLY A 59 1.75 -12.81 5.79
C GLY A 59 2.13 -11.32 5.91
N GLU A 60 3.42 -11.11 6.15
CA GLU A 60 4.06 -9.80 6.12
C GLU A 60 4.58 -9.52 4.71
N PHE A 61 4.31 -8.33 4.20
CA PHE A 61 4.71 -7.93 2.86
C PHE A 61 5.32 -6.52 2.85
N GLU A 62 6.14 -6.27 1.85
CA GLU A 62 6.74 -4.97 1.56
C GLU A 62 6.04 -4.34 0.36
N ALA A 63 5.73 -3.05 0.48
CA ALA A 63 5.24 -2.23 -0.62
C ALA A 63 6.31 -1.16 -0.93
N GLU A 64 6.94 -1.25 -2.09
CA GLU A 64 8.02 -0.36 -2.51
C GLU A 64 7.59 0.51 -3.68
N ILE A 65 7.81 1.82 -3.57
CA ILE A 65 7.67 2.77 -4.67
C ILE A 65 9.04 3.32 -5.07
N HIS A 66 9.28 3.36 -6.37
CA HIS A 66 10.43 4.00 -6.96
C HIS A 66 9.96 5.21 -7.77
N ASP A 67 10.42 6.39 -7.38
CA ASP A 67 10.13 7.62 -8.12
C ASP A 67 11.27 7.94 -9.08
N ASP A 68 11.02 7.78 -10.37
CA ASP A 68 12.02 7.97 -11.43
C ASP A 68 12.53 9.41 -11.53
N ASN A 69 11.75 10.40 -11.09
CA ASN A 69 12.13 11.80 -11.18
C ASN A 69 13.15 12.21 -10.12
N THR A 70 13.07 11.61 -8.93
CA THR A 70 13.91 11.98 -7.80
C THR A 70 14.86 10.88 -7.37
N ALA A 71 14.80 9.71 -8.03
CA ALA A 71 15.51 8.49 -7.64
C ALA A 71 15.30 8.11 -6.16
N LEU A 72 14.17 8.53 -5.57
CA LEU A 72 13.76 8.16 -4.23
C LEU A 72 13.08 6.79 -4.30
N ILE A 73 13.48 5.91 -3.39
CA ILE A 73 12.83 4.63 -3.16
C ILE A 73 12.31 4.64 -1.73
N LEU A 74 11.01 4.38 -1.56
CA LEU A 74 10.40 4.23 -0.25
C LEU A 74 9.75 2.86 -0.14
N SER A 75 10.14 2.12 0.89
CA SER A 75 9.57 0.82 1.22
C SER A 75 8.83 0.90 2.55
N GLU A 76 7.67 0.26 2.59
CA GLU A 76 6.82 0.13 3.78
C GLU A 76 6.57 -1.34 4.08
N VAL A 77 6.74 -1.71 5.34
CA VAL A 77 6.40 -3.06 5.81
C VAL A 77 4.95 -3.06 6.30
N CYS A 78 4.16 -3.95 5.75
CA CYS A 78 2.74 -4.11 6.05
C CYS A 78 2.45 -5.56 6.45
N ASN A 79 1.38 -5.76 7.22
CA ASN A 79 0.96 -7.07 7.68
C ASN A 79 -0.52 -7.30 7.35
N ALA A 80 -0.82 -8.45 6.74
CA ALA A 80 -2.17 -8.86 6.36
C ALA A 80 -2.79 -9.93 7.28
N GLU A 81 -2.13 -10.34 8.38
CA GLU A 81 -2.61 -11.41 9.27
C GLU A 81 -3.99 -11.12 9.88
N MET A 82 -4.22 -9.87 10.29
CA MET A 82 -5.47 -9.48 10.94
C MET A 82 -6.56 -9.06 9.94
N THR A 83 -6.17 -8.50 8.80
CA THR A 83 -7.11 -8.00 7.80
C THR A 83 -6.49 -8.13 6.41
N PRO A 84 -7.15 -8.84 5.48
CA PRO A 84 -6.67 -8.95 4.11
C PRO A 84 -6.44 -7.57 3.47
N TYR A 85 -5.33 -7.43 2.76
CA TYR A 85 -4.95 -6.20 2.09
C TYR A 85 -5.27 -6.28 0.59
N LEU A 86 -5.98 -5.30 0.06
CA LEU A 86 -6.32 -5.22 -1.37
C LEU A 86 -5.33 -4.31 -2.10
N ILE A 87 -4.57 -4.89 -3.02
CA ILE A 87 -3.53 -4.18 -3.78
C ILE A 87 -4.18 -3.23 -4.79
N GLU A 88 -3.98 -1.94 -4.63
CA GLU A 88 -4.29 -0.85 -5.57
C GLU A 88 -5.51 -1.07 -6.48
N PRO A 89 -6.71 -1.31 -5.94
CA PRO A 89 -7.89 -1.69 -6.72
C PRO A 89 -8.35 -0.59 -7.70
N TYR A 90 -7.96 0.65 -7.45
CA TYR A 90 -8.25 1.78 -8.33
C TYR A 90 -7.59 1.65 -9.71
N ASN A 91 -6.48 0.91 -9.81
CA ASN A 91 -5.76 0.73 -11.07
C ASN A 91 -6.53 -0.11 -12.10
N LEU A 92 -7.50 -0.92 -11.68
CA LEU A 92 -8.39 -1.61 -12.63
C LEU A 92 -9.20 -0.66 -13.51
N PHE A 93 -9.44 0.57 -13.04
CA PHE A 93 -10.29 1.56 -13.70
C PHE A 93 -9.52 2.83 -14.07
N SER A 94 -8.25 2.94 -13.69
CA SER A 94 -7.40 4.08 -14.04
C SER A 94 -7.05 4.09 -15.54
N VAL A 95 -6.65 5.24 -16.05
CA VAL A 95 -6.23 5.39 -17.46
C VAL A 95 -5.00 4.56 -17.77
N LYS A 96 -4.00 4.58 -16.89
CA LYS A 96 -2.73 3.85 -17.09
C LYS A 96 -2.87 2.36 -16.80
N ARG A 97 -3.72 1.95 -15.87
CA ARG A 97 -3.91 0.56 -15.41
C ARG A 97 -2.60 -0.15 -15.05
N THR A 98 -1.70 0.53 -14.37
CA THR A 98 -0.44 -0.05 -13.93
C THR A 98 -0.31 0.09 -12.42
N TYR A 99 0.36 -0.88 -11.80
CA TYR A 99 0.67 -0.79 -10.38
C TYR A 99 1.65 0.35 -10.13
N GLU A 100 1.40 1.12 -9.07
CA GLU A 100 2.24 2.24 -8.65
C GLU A 100 3.40 1.78 -7.78
N ARG A 101 3.34 0.53 -7.28
CA ARG A 101 4.32 -0.05 -6.37
C ARG A 101 4.64 -1.49 -6.75
N THR A 102 5.83 -1.93 -6.33
CA THR A 102 6.18 -3.34 -6.25
C THR A 102 5.72 -3.89 -4.90
N TYR A 103 5.05 -5.04 -4.91
CA TYR A 103 4.65 -5.75 -3.70
C TYR A 103 5.36 -7.10 -3.64
N SER A 104 6.00 -7.39 -2.51
CA SER A 104 6.72 -8.64 -2.28
C SER A 104 6.50 -9.17 -0.87
N PHE A 105 6.53 -10.48 -0.69
CA PHE A 105 6.41 -11.09 0.62
C PHE A 105 7.73 -11.03 1.42
N ARG A 106 7.63 -10.68 2.70
CA ARG A 106 8.74 -10.74 3.67
C ARG A 106 8.71 -12.01 4.51
N THR A 107 7.56 -12.65 4.58
CA THR A 107 7.34 -13.96 5.19
C THR A 107 6.53 -14.81 4.22
N LYS A 108 6.34 -16.09 4.53
CA LYS A 108 5.37 -16.89 3.78
C LYS A 108 3.99 -16.26 3.87
N GLY A 109 3.24 -16.30 2.77
CA GLY A 109 1.91 -15.74 2.73
C GLY A 109 1.08 -16.29 1.59
N SER A 110 -0.14 -15.79 1.48
CA SER A 110 -1.05 -16.21 0.42
C SER A 110 -1.79 -15.03 -0.21
N THR A 111 -2.15 -15.20 -1.48
CA THR A 111 -2.99 -14.26 -2.21
C THR A 111 -4.25 -14.92 -2.71
N PHE A 112 -5.29 -14.08 -2.89
CA PHE A 112 -6.51 -14.43 -3.58
C PHE A 112 -6.74 -13.44 -4.72
N THR A 113 -6.93 -13.97 -5.94
CA THR A 113 -7.03 -13.14 -7.15
C THR A 113 -8.39 -13.26 -7.80
N ILE A 114 -8.96 -12.13 -8.20
CA ILE A 114 -10.21 -12.01 -8.95
C ILE A 114 -9.93 -11.29 -10.26
N SER A 115 -10.18 -11.94 -11.41
CA SER A 115 -9.96 -11.28 -12.69
C SER A 115 -10.83 -10.03 -12.85
N ARG A 116 -10.30 -9.00 -13.53
CA ARG A 116 -11.05 -7.78 -13.83
C ARG A 116 -12.36 -8.08 -14.57
N GLU A 117 -12.30 -9.02 -15.52
CA GLU A 117 -13.46 -9.39 -16.32
C GLU A 117 -14.60 -9.91 -15.43
N PHE A 118 -14.31 -10.87 -14.56
CA PHE A 118 -15.28 -11.40 -13.61
C PHE A 118 -15.80 -10.32 -12.66
N PHE A 119 -14.91 -9.49 -12.11
CA PHE A 119 -15.30 -8.42 -11.21
C PHE A 119 -16.28 -7.46 -11.87
N VAL A 120 -15.98 -6.99 -13.08
CA VAL A 120 -16.82 -6.03 -13.81
C VAL A 120 -18.13 -6.66 -14.26
N GLN A 121 -18.09 -7.89 -14.82
CA GLN A 121 -19.26 -8.50 -15.43
C GLN A 121 -20.21 -9.17 -14.43
N ARG A 122 -19.74 -9.52 -13.25
CA ARG A 122 -20.51 -10.26 -12.25
C ARG A 122 -20.63 -9.54 -10.93
N MET A 123 -19.48 -9.22 -10.31
CA MET A 123 -19.48 -8.73 -8.94
C MET A 123 -20.04 -7.30 -8.82
N LEU A 124 -19.72 -6.40 -9.75
CA LEU A 124 -20.23 -5.03 -9.73
C LEU A 124 -21.74 -4.91 -10.01
N HIS A 125 -22.40 -5.98 -10.47
CA HIS A 125 -23.86 -6.01 -10.60
C HIS A 125 -24.56 -6.24 -9.26
N ASN A 126 -23.87 -6.82 -8.29
CA ASN A 126 -24.38 -6.90 -6.93
C ASN A 126 -24.25 -5.52 -6.23
N ASN A 127 -25.36 -5.03 -5.69
CA ASN A 127 -25.42 -3.69 -5.09
C ASN A 127 -24.53 -3.55 -3.85
N ILE A 128 -24.41 -4.61 -3.05
CA ILE A 128 -23.58 -4.62 -1.82
C ILE A 128 -22.11 -4.52 -2.22
N VAL A 129 -21.66 -5.39 -3.12
CA VAL A 129 -20.25 -5.39 -3.59
C VAL A 129 -19.88 -4.06 -4.23
N ARG A 130 -20.77 -3.52 -5.07
CA ARG A 130 -20.54 -2.22 -5.70
C ARG A 130 -20.45 -1.09 -4.69
N SER A 131 -21.35 -1.06 -3.70
CA SER A 131 -21.31 -0.07 -2.63
C SER A 131 -20.05 -0.18 -1.78
N ASN A 132 -19.66 -1.41 -1.43
CA ASN A 132 -18.43 -1.67 -0.68
C ASN A 132 -17.20 -1.22 -1.46
N PHE A 133 -17.16 -1.47 -2.77
CA PHE A 133 -16.05 -1.02 -3.63
C PHE A 133 -15.96 0.50 -3.68
N ILE A 134 -17.07 1.19 -3.89
CA ILE A 134 -17.13 2.66 -3.87
C ILE A 134 -16.67 3.19 -2.51
N ASN A 135 -17.18 2.64 -1.42
CA ASN A 135 -16.78 3.03 -0.06
C ASN A 135 -15.28 2.82 0.18
N TYR A 136 -14.73 1.70 -0.29
CA TYR A 136 -13.30 1.42 -0.20
C TYR A 136 -12.49 2.49 -0.93
N LEU A 137 -12.84 2.81 -2.18
CA LEU A 137 -12.16 3.84 -2.96
C LEU A 137 -12.27 5.23 -2.32
N CYS A 138 -13.46 5.62 -1.85
CA CYS A 138 -13.67 6.90 -1.19
C CYS A 138 -12.85 7.03 0.10
N ASN A 139 -12.77 5.95 0.89
CA ASN A 139 -11.96 5.92 2.10
C ASN A 139 -10.47 6.00 1.79
N SER A 140 -10.00 5.34 0.74
CA SER A 140 -8.60 5.42 0.29
C SER A 140 -8.23 6.82 -0.17
N LEU A 141 -9.10 7.48 -0.96
CA LEU A 141 -8.95 8.88 -1.35
C LEU A 141 -8.89 9.82 -0.14
N ARG A 142 -9.78 9.63 0.82
CA ARG A 142 -9.81 10.45 2.04
C ARG A 142 -8.51 10.30 2.84
N LYS A 143 -8.01 9.09 3.00
CA LYS A 143 -6.73 8.83 3.68
C LYS A 143 -5.56 9.51 2.97
N SER A 144 -5.48 9.38 1.65
CA SER A 144 -4.44 10.04 0.84
C SER A 144 -4.48 11.57 0.97
N ASN A 145 -5.67 12.17 0.94
CA ASN A 145 -5.83 13.61 1.08
C ASN A 145 -5.56 14.11 2.50
N SER A 146 -5.93 13.36 3.53
CA SER A 146 -5.71 13.76 4.93
C SER A 146 -4.22 13.88 5.25
N GLY A 147 -3.38 12.99 4.73
CA GLY A 147 -1.92 13.07 4.89
C GLY A 147 -1.32 14.31 4.23
N ARG A 148 -1.86 14.73 3.07
CA ARG A 148 -1.38 15.92 2.34
C ARG A 148 -1.81 17.25 2.97
N LEU A 149 -2.96 17.31 3.61
CA LEU A 149 -3.53 18.52 4.19
C LEU A 149 -3.00 18.84 5.60
N ALA A 150 -2.46 17.84 6.30
CA ALA A 150 -2.08 17.95 7.69
C ALA A 150 -0.64 18.44 7.94
N VAL A 151 0.20 18.57 6.90
CA VAL A 151 1.61 18.92 7.09
C VAL A 151 1.79 20.43 6.98
N PRO A 152 2.22 21.13 8.07
CA PRO A 152 2.58 22.53 7.99
C PRO A 152 3.74 22.72 6.99
N THR A 153 3.58 23.61 6.03
CA THR A 153 4.57 23.84 4.96
C THR A 153 5.73 24.75 5.39
N ASN A 154 5.77 25.18 6.65
CA ASN A 154 6.78 26.12 7.15
C ASN A 154 7.94 25.36 7.81
N GLY A 155 9.12 25.49 7.20
CA GLY A 155 10.37 24.93 7.69
C GLY A 155 10.79 23.62 6.99
N VAL A 156 12.10 23.37 7.04
CA VAL A 156 12.73 22.23 6.37
C VAL A 156 12.15 20.90 6.83
N GLU A 157 11.95 20.76 8.14
CA GLU A 157 11.40 19.53 8.74
C GLU A 157 9.99 19.22 8.22
N ALA A 158 9.13 20.24 8.16
CA ALA A 158 7.78 20.07 7.64
C ALA A 158 7.77 19.68 6.16
N LYS A 159 8.65 20.28 5.35
CA LYS A 159 8.82 19.91 3.93
C LYS A 159 9.30 18.46 3.78
N MET A 160 10.24 18.01 4.63
CA MET A 160 10.73 16.64 4.63
C MET A 160 9.62 15.64 4.97
N LYS A 161 8.86 15.91 6.05
CA LYS A 161 7.71 15.07 6.44
C LYS A 161 6.66 15.03 5.34
N ALA A 162 6.33 16.15 4.72
CA ALA A 162 5.37 16.23 3.61
C ALA A 162 5.83 15.43 2.40
N ALA A 163 7.09 15.54 2.01
CA ALA A 163 7.66 14.81 0.90
C ALA A 163 7.61 13.30 1.16
N ILE A 164 8.03 12.83 2.33
CA ILE A 164 7.97 11.40 2.69
C ILE A 164 6.51 10.93 2.71
N ALA A 165 5.60 11.68 3.36
CA ALA A 165 4.19 11.35 3.45
C ALA A 165 3.52 11.20 2.09
N SER A 166 3.96 11.95 1.07
CA SER A 166 3.41 11.86 -0.29
C SER A 166 3.65 10.51 -0.96
N PHE A 167 4.67 9.78 -0.51
CA PHE A 167 5.01 8.43 -1.00
C PHE A 167 4.49 7.31 -0.09
N CYS A 168 3.96 7.61 1.11
CA CYS A 168 3.50 6.60 2.04
C CYS A 168 2.11 6.04 1.68
N LEU A 169 1.92 4.73 1.86
CA LEU A 169 0.61 4.06 1.84
C LEU A 169 -0.13 4.25 3.16
N THR A 170 0.63 4.18 4.25
CA THR A 170 0.10 4.23 5.62
C THR A 170 0.75 5.35 6.40
N ALA A 171 0.01 5.93 7.35
CA ALA A 171 0.57 6.94 8.25
C ALA A 171 1.44 6.34 9.36
N ASN A 172 1.28 5.04 9.64
CA ASN A 172 1.94 4.35 10.76
C ASN A 172 3.00 3.38 10.26
N GLY A 173 3.84 2.90 11.17
CA GLY A 173 4.81 1.84 10.96
C GLY A 173 6.12 2.29 10.32
N GLU A 174 6.99 1.30 10.14
CA GLU A 174 8.35 1.51 9.64
C GLU A 174 8.35 1.94 8.17
N LYS A 175 9.21 2.93 7.86
CA LYS A 175 9.49 3.39 6.50
C LYS A 175 10.99 3.34 6.23
N ILE A 176 11.37 2.72 5.15
CA ILE A 176 12.76 2.67 4.68
C ILE A 176 12.87 3.61 3.48
N VAL A 177 13.61 4.70 3.65
CA VAL A 177 13.82 5.71 2.60
C VAL A 177 15.24 5.56 2.06
N ARG A 178 15.37 5.30 0.77
CA ARG A 178 16.63 5.24 0.03
C ARG A 178 16.67 6.38 -0.97
N VAL A 179 17.55 7.33 -0.73
CA VAL A 179 17.71 8.52 -1.58
C VAL A 179 19.08 9.14 -1.36
N LYS A 180 19.68 9.70 -2.41
CA LYS A 180 20.87 10.54 -2.22
C LYS A 180 20.47 11.86 -1.58
N MET A 181 21.28 12.33 -0.64
CA MET A 181 21.02 13.55 0.11
C MET A 181 20.79 14.79 -0.77
N ASN A 182 21.51 14.89 -1.89
CA ASN A 182 21.35 16.00 -2.82
C ASN A 182 20.02 15.92 -3.56
N ASP A 183 19.60 14.72 -3.97
CA ASP A 183 18.34 14.51 -4.69
C ASP A 183 17.15 14.78 -3.77
N PHE A 184 17.23 14.36 -2.49
CA PHE A 184 16.20 14.65 -1.51
C PHE A 184 16.11 16.16 -1.17
N ALA A 185 17.26 16.85 -1.07
CA ALA A 185 17.28 18.29 -0.89
C ALA A 185 16.64 19.03 -2.08
N THR A 186 16.94 18.60 -3.30
CA THR A 186 16.32 19.15 -4.51
C THR A 186 14.81 18.89 -4.54
N LEU A 187 14.34 17.69 -4.16
CA LEU A 187 12.91 17.36 -4.09
C LEU A 187 12.10 18.32 -3.23
N ILE A 188 12.67 18.79 -2.12
CA ILE A 188 11.97 19.66 -1.17
C ILE A 188 12.33 21.14 -1.30
N ASP A 189 13.11 21.51 -2.33
CA ASP A 189 13.62 22.87 -2.54
C ASP A 189 14.34 23.41 -1.30
N GLU A 190 15.38 22.66 -0.87
CA GLU A 190 16.21 22.99 0.30
C GLU A 190 17.68 22.70 0.05
N THR A 191 18.55 23.21 0.92
CA THR A 191 19.98 22.91 0.86
C THR A 191 20.27 21.52 1.48
N ARG A 192 21.29 20.83 0.95
CA ARG A 192 21.78 19.59 1.55
C ARG A 192 22.12 19.74 3.04
N LEU A 193 22.68 20.89 3.43
CA LEU A 193 23.06 21.15 4.81
C LEU A 193 21.82 21.17 5.73
N ASN A 194 20.76 21.86 5.30
CA ASN A 194 19.51 21.95 6.06
C ASN A 194 18.88 20.56 6.25
N VAL A 195 18.82 19.75 5.18
CA VAL A 195 18.34 18.37 5.24
C VAL A 195 19.19 17.52 6.19
N SER A 196 20.52 17.60 6.06
CA SER A 196 21.44 16.86 6.93
C SER A 196 21.25 17.22 8.42
N ASN A 197 21.08 18.48 8.73
CA ASN A 197 20.86 18.95 10.11
C ASN A 197 19.57 18.37 10.70
N VAL A 198 18.49 18.32 9.93
CA VAL A 198 17.22 17.71 10.38
C VAL A 198 17.38 16.22 10.60
N LEU A 199 17.98 15.49 9.66
CA LEU A 199 18.19 14.05 9.79
C LEU A 199 19.10 13.70 10.97
N ASN A 200 20.16 14.47 11.23
CA ASN A 200 21.03 14.25 12.39
C ASN A 200 20.24 14.46 13.70
N ARG A 201 19.42 15.50 13.79
CA ARG A 201 18.55 15.75 14.94
C ARG A 201 17.56 14.61 15.16
N TRP A 202 16.89 14.14 14.13
CA TRP A 202 15.98 13.00 14.22
C TRP A 202 16.68 11.70 14.65
N ASN A 203 17.91 11.51 14.19
CA ASN A 203 18.74 10.38 14.59
C ASN A 203 19.16 10.48 16.06
N GLU A 204 19.58 11.65 16.54
CA GLU A 204 19.90 11.94 17.96
C GLU A 204 18.66 11.69 18.85
N GLN A 205 17.47 12.01 18.37
CA GLN A 205 16.20 11.77 19.04
C GLN A 205 15.72 10.31 18.92
N GLN A 206 16.49 9.43 18.24
CA GLN A 206 16.18 8.02 17.97
C GLN A 206 14.87 7.78 17.19
N LEU A 207 14.38 8.79 16.48
CA LEU A 207 13.20 8.69 15.60
C LEU A 207 13.53 7.97 14.30
N ILE A 208 14.78 8.11 13.83
CA ILE A 208 15.27 7.44 12.62
C ILE A 208 16.60 6.73 12.89
N GLU A 209 16.99 5.89 11.96
CA GLU A 209 18.33 5.28 11.86
C GLU A 209 18.95 5.68 10.53
N LEU A 210 20.09 6.38 10.56
CA LEU A 210 20.81 6.78 9.36
C LEU A 210 21.51 5.56 8.72
N ARG A 211 21.45 5.47 7.39
CA ARG A 211 22.11 4.45 6.58
C ARG A 211 22.94 5.08 5.47
N ARG A 212 23.82 4.31 4.82
CA ARG A 212 24.76 4.80 3.82
C ARG A 212 24.10 5.57 2.66
N TYR A 213 22.91 5.15 2.24
CA TYR A 213 22.17 5.76 1.12
C TYR A 213 20.71 6.08 1.48
N GLY A 214 20.46 6.47 2.73
CA GLY A 214 19.11 6.78 3.19
C GLY A 214 18.97 6.72 4.68
N PHE A 215 17.76 6.43 5.14
CA PHE A 215 17.43 6.33 6.55
C PHE A 215 16.19 5.47 6.74
N THR A 216 16.07 4.89 7.93
CA THR A 216 14.87 4.15 8.35
C THR A 216 14.13 4.97 9.40
N ILE A 217 12.85 5.19 9.20
CA ILE A 217 11.93 5.80 10.16
C ILE A 217 11.24 4.65 10.90
N LYS A 218 11.36 4.58 12.22
CA LYS A 218 10.78 3.50 13.02
C LYS A 218 9.27 3.58 13.11
N GLU A 219 8.74 4.80 13.33
CA GLU A 219 7.30 5.08 13.36
C GLU A 219 7.07 6.48 12.80
N PHE A 220 6.41 6.54 11.64
CA PHE A 220 6.25 7.79 10.90
C PHE A 220 5.44 8.85 11.65
N MET A 221 4.43 8.43 12.41
CA MET A 221 3.63 9.36 13.22
C MET A 221 4.40 10.00 14.40
N SER A 222 5.57 9.48 14.72
CA SER A 222 6.42 10.00 15.80
C SER A 222 7.40 11.09 15.31
N LEU A 223 7.54 11.28 13.99
CA LEU A 223 8.29 12.38 13.41
C LEU A 223 7.50 13.68 13.58
#